data_606e65e431b220f67e8eaff9499adf5b
#
_entry.id   606e65e431b220f67e8eaff9499adf5b
#
_cell.length_a   1.000
_cell.length_b   1.000
_cell.length_c   1.000
_cell.angle_alpha   90.00
_cell.angle_beta   90.00
_cell.angle_gamma   90.00
#
_symmetry.space_group_name_H-M   'P 1'
#
loop_
_entity.id
_entity.type
_entity.pdbx_description
1 polymer ?
#
loop_
_entity_poly.entity_id
_entity_poly.type
_entity_poly.pdbx_seq_one_letter_code
_entity_poly.pdbx_strand_id
1 'polypeptide(L)'
;LDRQALARIVFADPRKRELLNQLTHPAIRTRTLELIGAPPADEIVVVVVPLLFESSFDQLCDRTVAVIADPDTRRTRVAARDAVTEEQVAARIHAQLPDDEYARRAHHTIRNDGDRSHLEQQVDALWKKLGQPGLTSDRPGAG
;
A
#
# COMPACT_ATOMS: atom_id res chain seq x y z
N LEU A 1 -18.04 11.86 -11.78
CA LEU A 1 -17.38 12.40 -10.59
C LEU A 1 -16.17 13.23 -11.00
N ASP A 2 -16.13 14.51 -10.62
CA ASP A 2 -14.94 15.35 -10.79
C ASP A 2 -13.91 15.01 -9.71
N ARG A 3 -12.94 14.17 -10.09
CA ARG A 3 -11.88 13.69 -9.17
C ARG A 3 -10.93 14.80 -8.73
N GLN A 4 -10.69 15.80 -9.59
CA GLN A 4 -9.79 16.92 -9.26
C GLN A 4 -10.43 17.88 -8.25
N ALA A 5 -11.71 18.18 -8.42
CA ALA A 5 -12.46 18.99 -7.47
C ALA A 5 -12.56 18.28 -6.11
N LEU A 6 -12.87 16.98 -6.09
CA LEU A 6 -12.91 16.20 -4.87
C LEU A 6 -11.55 16.17 -4.18
N ALA A 7 -10.46 15.91 -4.90
CA ALA A 7 -9.12 15.91 -4.37
C ALA A 7 -8.77 17.25 -3.68
N ARG A 8 -9.05 18.38 -4.33
CA ARG A 8 -8.83 19.71 -3.72
C ARG A 8 -9.56 19.87 -2.39
N ILE A 9 -10.81 19.38 -2.30
CA ILE A 9 -11.61 19.49 -1.08
C ILE A 9 -11.04 18.63 0.05
N VAL A 10 -10.73 17.37 -0.23
CA VAL A 10 -10.31 16.41 0.82
C VAL A 10 -8.84 16.57 1.23
N PHE A 11 -7.99 17.11 0.37
CA PHE A 11 -6.62 17.44 0.76
C PHE A 11 -6.51 18.74 1.56
N ALA A 12 -7.47 19.66 1.41
CA ALA A 12 -7.53 20.90 2.16
C ALA A 12 -8.16 20.73 3.57
N ASP A 13 -8.96 19.69 3.79
CA ASP A 13 -9.72 19.48 5.03
C ASP A 13 -9.63 18.02 5.51
N PRO A 14 -8.89 17.76 6.61
CA PRO A 14 -8.77 16.41 7.16
C PRO A 14 -10.10 15.77 7.55
N ARG A 15 -11.10 16.56 8.01
CA ARG A 15 -12.42 16.02 8.38
C ARG A 15 -13.19 15.53 7.16
N LYS A 16 -13.10 16.25 6.04
CA LYS A 16 -13.72 15.84 4.78
C LYS A 16 -13.04 14.60 4.20
N ARG A 17 -11.72 14.51 4.34
CA ARG A 17 -10.96 13.30 3.97
C ARG A 17 -11.41 12.10 4.79
N GLU A 18 -11.54 12.26 6.10
CA GLU A 18 -12.00 11.18 6.98
C GLU A 18 -13.45 10.75 6.63
N LEU A 19 -14.34 11.69 6.38
CA LEU A 19 -15.71 11.38 5.93
C LEU A 19 -15.71 10.60 4.61
N LEU A 20 -14.89 11.00 3.64
CA LEU A 20 -14.76 10.26 2.38
C LEU A 20 -14.26 8.84 2.62
N ASN A 21 -13.26 8.66 3.49
CA ASN A 21 -12.74 7.35 3.86
C ASN A 21 -13.83 6.46 4.48
N GLN A 22 -14.57 6.98 5.44
CA GLN A 22 -15.67 6.26 6.10
C GLN A 22 -16.76 5.81 5.12
N LEU A 23 -17.04 6.62 4.11
CA LEU A 23 -18.05 6.28 3.08
C LEU A 23 -17.51 5.28 2.05
N THR A 24 -16.23 5.33 1.71
CA THR A 24 -15.67 4.56 0.59
C THR A 24 -14.96 3.28 1.02
N HIS A 25 -14.25 3.28 2.15
CA HIS A 25 -13.46 2.12 2.57
C HIS A 25 -14.30 0.83 2.75
N PRO A 26 -15.51 0.85 3.35
CA PRO A 26 -16.31 -0.36 3.47
C PRO A 26 -16.67 -0.97 2.11
N ALA A 27 -17.08 -0.15 1.15
CA ALA A 27 -17.43 -0.61 -0.18
C ALA A 27 -16.21 -1.13 -0.95
N ILE A 28 -15.06 -0.44 -0.85
CA ILE A 28 -13.79 -0.88 -1.45
C ILE A 28 -13.37 -2.22 -0.85
N ARG A 29 -13.43 -2.36 0.49
CA ARG A 29 -13.08 -3.60 1.19
C ARG A 29 -13.94 -4.76 0.72
N THR A 30 -15.27 -4.60 0.72
CA THR A 30 -16.20 -5.63 0.25
C THR A 30 -15.87 -6.02 -1.19
N ARG A 31 -15.73 -5.04 -2.08
CA ARG A 31 -15.45 -5.32 -3.48
C ARG A 31 -14.10 -6.01 -3.70
N THR A 32 -13.08 -5.64 -2.92
CA THR A 32 -11.77 -6.30 -2.99
C THR A 32 -11.87 -7.76 -2.56
N LEU A 33 -12.56 -8.05 -1.45
CA LEU A 33 -12.76 -9.42 -0.97
C LEU A 33 -13.57 -10.27 -1.98
N GLU A 34 -14.60 -9.71 -2.61
CA GLU A 34 -15.32 -10.38 -3.71
C GLU A 34 -14.41 -10.73 -4.89
N LEU A 35 -13.50 -9.83 -5.25
CA LEU A 35 -12.56 -10.05 -6.36
C LEU A 35 -11.47 -11.08 -6.02
N ILE A 36 -11.02 -11.11 -4.77
CA ILE A 36 -10.08 -12.13 -4.28
C ILE A 36 -10.77 -13.50 -4.29
N GLY A 37 -12.05 -13.56 -3.90
CA GLY A 37 -12.79 -14.81 -3.79
C GLY A 37 -12.18 -15.78 -2.78
N ALA A 38 -12.21 -17.07 -3.11
CA ALA A 38 -11.56 -18.12 -2.34
C ALA A 38 -10.48 -18.78 -3.24
N PRO A 39 -9.27 -18.24 -3.28
CA PRO A 39 -8.21 -18.79 -4.10
C PRO A 39 -7.83 -20.20 -3.62
N PRO A 40 -7.35 -21.07 -4.51
CA PRO A 40 -6.75 -22.34 -4.14
C PRO A 40 -5.63 -22.15 -3.10
N ALA A 41 -5.41 -23.16 -2.27
CA ALA A 41 -4.45 -23.08 -1.14
C ALA A 41 -2.98 -22.89 -1.57
N ASP A 42 -2.67 -23.20 -2.82
CA ASP A 42 -1.36 -23.06 -3.44
C ASP A 42 -1.19 -21.78 -4.27
N GLU A 43 -2.22 -20.93 -4.32
CA GLU A 43 -2.18 -19.65 -5.03
C GLU A 43 -1.85 -18.48 -4.08
N ILE A 44 -1.03 -17.55 -4.58
CA ILE A 44 -0.73 -16.29 -3.92
C ILE A 44 -1.48 -15.16 -4.62
N VAL A 45 -2.40 -14.53 -3.92
CA VAL A 45 -3.09 -13.33 -4.39
C VAL A 45 -2.39 -12.09 -3.87
N VAL A 46 -1.94 -11.24 -4.77
CA VAL A 46 -1.29 -9.97 -4.43
C VAL A 46 -2.27 -8.82 -4.61
N VAL A 47 -2.49 -8.05 -3.54
CA VAL A 47 -3.33 -6.85 -3.55
C VAL A 47 -2.47 -5.62 -3.31
N VAL A 48 -2.52 -4.65 -4.22
CA VAL A 48 -1.78 -3.39 -4.09
C VAL A 48 -2.69 -2.35 -3.46
N VAL A 49 -2.37 -1.94 -2.23
CA VAL A 49 -3.16 -0.99 -1.43
C VAL A 49 -2.28 0.20 -1.06
N PRO A 50 -2.56 1.41 -1.56
CA PRO A 50 -1.73 2.60 -1.30
C PRO A 50 -1.66 3.03 0.17
N LEU A 51 -2.73 2.80 0.95
CA LEU A 51 -2.87 3.18 2.35
C LEU A 51 -3.23 1.94 3.18
N LEU A 52 -2.39 0.92 3.10
CA LEU A 52 -2.64 -0.41 3.67
C LEU A 52 -2.92 -0.36 5.17
N PHE A 53 -2.04 0.27 5.92
CA PHE A 53 -2.10 0.32 7.38
C PHE A 53 -3.07 1.39 7.89
N GLU A 54 -3.20 2.50 7.18
CA GLU A 54 -4.13 3.58 7.51
C GLU A 54 -5.59 3.17 7.32
N SER A 55 -5.85 2.27 6.37
CA SER A 55 -7.18 1.72 6.12
C SER A 55 -7.47 0.44 6.91
N SER A 56 -6.52 -0.04 7.71
CA SER A 56 -6.60 -1.33 8.42
C SER A 56 -6.85 -2.53 7.47
N PHE A 57 -6.47 -2.41 6.19
CA PHE A 57 -6.60 -3.50 5.24
C PHE A 57 -5.54 -4.60 5.47
N ASP A 58 -4.45 -4.26 6.15
CA ASP A 58 -3.42 -5.19 6.61
C ASP A 58 -3.98 -6.37 7.43
N GLN A 59 -5.07 -6.14 8.17
CA GLN A 59 -5.76 -7.19 8.96
C GLN A 59 -6.39 -8.29 8.10
N LEU A 60 -6.54 -8.07 6.80
CA LEU A 60 -7.08 -9.04 5.84
C LEU A 60 -5.99 -9.81 5.10
N CYS A 61 -4.75 -9.45 5.29
CA CYS A 61 -3.61 -10.00 4.58
C CYS A 61 -2.87 -11.03 5.47
N ASP A 62 -2.54 -12.19 4.92
CA ASP A 62 -1.68 -13.16 5.62
C ASP A 62 -0.25 -12.62 5.73
N ARG A 63 0.19 -11.87 4.73
CA ARG A 63 1.50 -11.19 4.72
C ARG A 63 1.38 -9.80 4.11
N THR A 64 2.18 -8.89 4.62
CA THR A 64 2.25 -7.51 4.14
C THR A 64 3.66 -7.18 3.68
N VAL A 65 3.76 -6.43 2.59
CA VAL A 65 5.02 -5.99 2.01
C VAL A 65 4.99 -4.47 1.88
N ALA A 66 5.91 -3.79 2.53
CA ALA A 66 6.14 -2.37 2.32
C ALA A 66 7.16 -2.17 1.20
N VAL A 67 6.82 -1.36 0.21
CA VAL A 67 7.75 -0.90 -0.81
C VAL A 67 8.10 0.55 -0.51
N ILE A 68 9.31 0.79 -0.04
CA ILE A 68 9.79 2.11 0.36
C ILE A 68 10.88 2.59 -0.58
N ALA A 69 11.02 3.90 -0.69
CA ALA A 69 12.09 4.55 -1.43
C ALA A 69 12.50 5.83 -0.72
N ASP A 70 13.76 6.21 -0.88
CA ASP A 70 14.28 7.46 -0.38
C ASP A 70 13.39 8.65 -0.76
N PRO A 71 13.14 9.62 0.15
CA PRO A 71 12.23 10.74 -0.11
C PRO A 71 12.59 11.56 -1.35
N ASP A 72 13.87 11.74 -1.65
CA ASP A 72 14.32 12.50 -2.84
C ASP A 72 14.05 11.72 -4.11
N THR A 73 14.33 10.41 -4.10
CA THR A 73 13.99 9.49 -5.18
C THR A 73 12.48 9.50 -5.45
N ARG A 74 11.65 9.46 -4.40
CA ARG A 74 10.20 9.52 -4.52
C ARG A 74 9.72 10.84 -5.13
N ARG A 75 10.24 11.98 -4.64
CA ARG A 75 9.91 13.31 -5.17
C ARG A 75 10.24 13.40 -6.66
N THR A 76 11.44 13.00 -7.04
CA THR A 76 11.87 13.03 -8.45
C THR A 76 10.95 12.19 -9.34
N ARG A 77 10.63 10.97 -8.91
CA ARG A 77 9.77 10.06 -9.69
C ARG A 77 8.33 10.58 -9.80
N VAL A 78 7.76 11.13 -8.72
CA VAL A 78 6.40 11.69 -8.74
C VAL A 78 6.33 12.94 -9.61
N ALA A 79 7.30 13.85 -9.50
CA ALA A 79 7.37 15.04 -10.33
C ALA A 79 7.45 14.69 -11.83
N ALA A 80 8.27 13.70 -12.19
CA ALA A 80 8.42 13.26 -13.57
C ALA A 80 7.17 12.56 -14.13
N ARG A 81 6.41 11.86 -13.29
CA ARG A 81 5.23 11.07 -13.71
C ARG A 81 3.95 11.88 -13.78
N ASP A 82 3.68 12.72 -12.78
CA ASP A 82 2.33 13.25 -12.53
C ASP A 82 2.16 14.72 -12.94
N ALA A 83 3.20 15.40 -13.37
CA ALA A 83 3.20 16.84 -13.68
C ALA A 83 2.55 17.70 -12.56
N VAL A 84 2.81 17.35 -11.31
CA VAL A 84 2.27 17.99 -10.10
C VAL A 84 3.28 18.96 -9.49
N THR A 85 2.80 19.95 -8.72
CA THR A 85 3.69 20.89 -8.01
C THR A 85 4.38 20.24 -6.83
N GLU A 86 5.50 20.82 -6.38
CA GLU A 86 6.23 20.34 -5.20
C GLU A 86 5.36 20.34 -3.94
N GLU A 87 4.48 21.34 -3.78
CA GLU A 87 3.55 21.40 -2.65
C GLU A 87 2.56 20.23 -2.67
N GLN A 88 2.08 19.85 -3.86
CA GLN A 88 1.19 18.69 -3.99
C GLN A 88 1.90 17.37 -3.69
N VAL A 89 3.18 17.25 -4.07
CA VAL A 89 4.00 16.09 -3.71
C VAL A 89 4.21 16.04 -2.20
N ALA A 90 4.58 17.16 -1.58
CA ALA A 90 4.78 17.24 -0.13
C ALA A 90 3.49 16.89 0.65
N ALA A 91 2.34 17.40 0.21
CA ALA A 91 1.04 17.09 0.82
C ALA A 91 0.70 15.59 0.75
N ARG A 92 1.04 14.91 -0.36
CA ARG A 92 0.84 13.45 -0.51
C ARG A 92 1.76 12.66 0.43
N ILE A 93 3.03 13.06 0.56
CA ILE A 93 3.99 12.42 1.46
C ILE A 93 3.55 12.60 2.92
N HIS A 94 3.13 13.80 3.32
CA HIS A 94 2.64 14.06 4.68
C HIS A 94 1.32 13.35 5.03
N ALA A 95 0.56 12.92 4.05
CA ALA A 95 -0.69 12.18 4.27
C ALA A 95 -0.46 10.69 4.54
N GLN A 96 0.76 10.18 4.35
CA GLN A 96 1.15 8.80 4.57
C GLN A 96 1.92 8.65 5.90
N LEU A 97 1.99 7.42 6.40
CA LEU A 97 2.88 7.09 7.51
C LEU A 97 4.35 7.29 7.10
N PRO A 98 5.25 7.56 8.05
CA PRO A 98 6.69 7.55 7.81
C PRO A 98 7.19 6.18 7.32
N ASP A 99 8.26 6.17 6.53
CA ASP A 99 8.81 4.94 5.93
C ASP A 99 9.29 3.92 6.96
N ASP A 100 9.84 4.38 8.07
CA ASP A 100 10.23 3.54 9.20
C ASP A 100 9.03 2.88 9.88
N GLU A 101 7.90 3.57 9.94
CA GLU A 101 6.65 3.01 10.44
C GLU A 101 6.11 1.92 9.50
N TYR A 102 6.13 2.16 8.17
CA TYR A 102 5.79 1.12 7.20
C TYR A 102 6.71 -0.09 7.33
N ALA A 103 8.03 0.12 7.42
CA ALA A 103 9.01 -0.95 7.55
C ALA A 103 8.83 -1.76 8.84
N ARG A 104 8.45 -1.08 9.95
CA ARG A 104 8.23 -1.72 11.24
C ARG A 104 6.94 -2.53 11.28
N ARG A 105 5.88 -2.11 10.58
CA ARG A 105 4.57 -2.75 10.58
C ARG A 105 4.46 -3.87 9.55
N ALA A 106 5.21 -3.79 8.47
CA ALA A 106 5.16 -4.79 7.40
C ALA A 106 5.94 -6.06 7.78
N HIS A 107 5.46 -7.21 7.32
CA HIS A 107 6.20 -8.49 7.45
C HIS A 107 7.49 -8.50 6.62
N HIS A 108 7.48 -7.79 5.49
CA HIS A 108 8.62 -7.68 4.59
C HIS A 108 8.74 -6.26 4.06
N THR A 109 9.98 -5.85 3.76
CA THR A 109 10.26 -4.54 3.17
C THR A 109 11.10 -4.73 1.92
N ILE A 110 10.73 -4.02 0.84
CA ILE A 110 11.50 -3.89 -0.39
C ILE A 110 11.93 -2.44 -0.51
N ARG A 111 13.23 -2.21 -0.75
CA ARG A 111 13.77 -0.88 -1.01
C ARG A 111 13.89 -0.66 -2.52
N ASN A 112 13.21 0.38 -3.00
CA ASN A 112 13.18 0.76 -4.41
C ASN A 112 14.01 2.03 -4.67
N ASP A 113 15.23 2.07 -4.14
CA ASP A 113 16.17 3.18 -4.30
C ASP A 113 17.17 2.95 -5.42
N GLY A 114 17.43 1.69 -5.74
CA GLY A 114 18.40 1.28 -6.74
C GLY A 114 17.84 1.17 -8.15
N ASP A 115 18.59 0.48 -8.99
CA ASP A 115 18.18 0.12 -10.33
C ASP A 115 17.15 -1.04 -10.35
N ARG A 116 16.67 -1.34 -11.54
CA ARG A 116 15.67 -2.39 -11.75
C ARG A 116 16.20 -3.78 -11.38
N SER A 117 17.47 -4.07 -11.66
CA SER A 117 18.07 -5.37 -11.36
C SER A 117 18.11 -5.63 -9.85
N HIS A 118 18.47 -4.62 -9.06
CA HIS A 118 18.46 -4.71 -7.62
C HIS A 118 17.04 -4.92 -7.05
N LEU A 119 16.04 -4.24 -7.63
CA LEU A 119 14.64 -4.44 -7.26
C LEU A 119 14.18 -5.86 -7.57
N GLU A 120 14.48 -6.39 -8.77
CA GLU A 120 14.12 -7.74 -9.19
C GLU A 120 14.75 -8.80 -8.27
N GLN A 121 16.01 -8.64 -7.85
CA GLN A 121 16.66 -9.54 -6.89
C GLN A 121 15.94 -9.58 -5.54
N GLN A 122 15.47 -8.44 -5.03
CA GLN A 122 14.70 -8.38 -3.79
C GLN A 122 13.34 -9.08 -3.93
N VAL A 123 12.67 -8.88 -5.07
CA VAL A 123 11.38 -9.52 -5.37
C VAL A 123 11.56 -11.03 -5.48
N ASP A 124 12.58 -11.52 -6.18
CA ASP A 124 12.87 -12.94 -6.31
C ASP A 124 13.18 -13.60 -4.95
N ALA A 125 13.94 -12.90 -4.11
CA ALA A 125 14.24 -13.38 -2.76
C ALA A 125 12.99 -13.44 -1.88
N LEU A 126 12.10 -12.46 -1.99
CA LEU A 126 10.82 -12.44 -1.29
C LEU A 126 9.89 -13.55 -1.81
N TRP A 127 9.79 -13.72 -3.13
CA TRP A 127 8.96 -14.74 -3.75
C TRP A 127 9.32 -16.15 -3.28
N LYS A 128 10.62 -16.45 -3.24
CA LYS A 128 11.13 -17.73 -2.70
C LYS A 128 10.73 -17.96 -1.24
N LYS A 129 10.69 -16.89 -0.43
CA LYS A 129 10.23 -16.99 0.97
C LYS A 129 8.73 -17.23 1.06
N LEU A 130 7.93 -16.54 0.26
CA LEU A 130 6.47 -16.67 0.28
C LEU A 130 5.99 -18.04 -0.23
N GLY A 131 6.71 -18.66 -1.16
CA GLY A 131 6.39 -19.98 -1.70
C GLY A 131 6.83 -21.16 -0.83
N GLN A 132 7.41 -20.95 0.37
CA GLN A 132 7.81 -22.06 1.26
C GLN A 132 6.58 -22.60 2.01
N PRO A 133 6.38 -23.94 2.03
CA PRO A 133 5.33 -24.57 2.84
C PRO A 133 5.58 -24.26 4.33
N GLY A 134 4.55 -23.76 5.02
CA GLY A 134 4.62 -23.36 6.43
C GLY A 134 4.42 -21.88 6.69
N LEU A 135 4.38 -21.03 5.67
CA LEU A 135 4.01 -19.62 5.79
C LEU A 135 2.49 -19.38 5.67
N THR A 136 1.71 -20.45 5.51
CA THR A 136 0.24 -20.37 5.49
C THR A 136 -0.29 -20.14 6.90
N SER A 137 -0.92 -18.98 7.07
CA SER A 137 -1.80 -18.60 8.18
C SER A 137 -1.26 -18.70 9.61
N ASP A 138 -0.43 -17.73 10.02
CA ASP A 138 -0.50 -17.19 11.38
C ASP A 138 -1.59 -16.08 11.40
N ARG A 139 -2.84 -16.45 11.13
CA ARG A 139 -3.95 -15.55 11.47
C ARG A 139 -4.19 -15.66 12.97
N PRO A 140 -3.93 -14.63 13.77
CA PRO A 140 -4.44 -14.59 15.12
C PRO A 140 -5.96 -14.41 15.02
N GLY A 141 -6.73 -15.48 15.30
CA GLY A 141 -8.14 -15.39 15.61
C GLY A 141 -9.12 -15.57 14.44
N ALA A 142 -9.29 -16.81 13.97
CA ALA A 142 -10.60 -17.29 13.55
C ALA A 142 -11.13 -18.14 14.72
N GLY A 143 -11.82 -17.46 15.63
CA GLY A 143 -12.61 -18.03 16.68
C GLY A 143 -13.91 -17.25 16.75
#